data_eec9abee290446ecf5b06c80aab2bb69
#
_entry.id   eec9abee290446ecf5b06c80aab2bb69
#
_cell.length_a   1.000
_cell.length_b   1.000
_cell.length_c   1.000
_cell.angle_alpha   90.00
_cell.angle_beta   90.00
_cell.angle_gamma   90.00
#
_symmetry.space_group_name_H-M   'P 1'
#
loop_
_entity.id
_entity.type
_entity.pdbx_description
1 polymer ?
#
loop_
_entity_poly.entity_id
_entity_poly.type
_entity_poly.pdbx_seq_one_letter_code
_entity_poly.pdbx_strand_id
1 'polypeptide(L)'
;MSYEDDLKRLRDLREAAHEETIKASKEIRTYERQDFKTLFYAALTDEHLKTLAMEYDGLSRTAKLQIIMDGLHGGNAKRVERFTLEPAAYEQFCRQHLHIESNKPYNDSANIHEKGVTARVFAFTKPYKEYPNIVISTAKTPPAKIPTLEESKETVLAHVIANENFLIAGASGAGKTYLLNYLLQKYYPKNKRLGLIEEFEEIYPPNDLTDIITTPPRVPGQQWNDLQFITEQTNLCRYDSIIVGEVKSSEAWPLTINAASGTRCGATIHGKDPQGALRRLKTLCMLADGNLNSDTVDNFIKDAWDTVIYVKDAKVISIDKINTVNKGNFSLEPYVL
;
A
#
# COMPACT_ATOMS: atom_id res chain seq x y z
N MET A 1 8.90 46.93 -6.49
CA MET A 1 9.40 46.34 -5.26
C MET A 1 10.90 46.49 -5.29
N SER A 2 11.48 47.05 -4.26
CA SER A 2 12.92 47.31 -4.23
C SER A 2 13.67 46.04 -3.75
N TYR A 3 14.93 45.92 -4.12
CA TYR A 3 15.81 44.83 -3.66
C TYR A 3 15.84 44.70 -2.11
N GLU A 4 15.62 45.80 -1.42
CA GLU A 4 15.52 45.84 0.06
C GLU A 4 14.22 45.19 0.57
N ASP A 5 13.09 45.30 -0.17
CA ASP A 5 11.83 44.65 0.20
C ASP A 5 11.94 43.13 0.08
N ASP A 6 12.63 42.64 -0.94
CA ASP A 6 12.85 41.21 -1.15
C ASP A 6 13.81 40.62 -0.09
N LEU A 7 14.84 41.35 0.31
CA LEU A 7 15.74 40.96 1.40
C LEU A 7 15.05 40.94 2.76
N LYS A 8 14.16 41.89 3.02
CA LYS A 8 13.36 41.90 4.26
C LYS A 8 12.42 40.69 4.29
N ARG A 9 11.72 40.40 3.18
CA ARG A 9 10.83 39.24 3.06
C ARG A 9 11.56 37.93 3.25
N LEU A 10 12.79 37.79 2.75
CA LEU A 10 13.62 36.59 2.94
C LEU A 10 14.10 36.46 4.41
N ARG A 11 14.35 37.55 5.11
CA ARG A 11 14.66 37.51 6.55
C ARG A 11 13.45 37.10 7.37
N ASP A 12 12.29 37.67 7.10
CA ASP A 12 11.04 37.34 7.80
C ASP A 12 10.65 35.87 7.58
N LEU A 13 10.84 35.32 6.37
CA LEU A 13 10.65 33.89 6.07
C LEU A 13 11.66 32.97 6.79
N ARG A 14 12.93 33.41 6.95
CA ARG A 14 13.94 32.67 7.72
C ARG A 14 13.66 32.70 9.21
N GLU A 15 13.21 33.82 9.75
CA GLU A 15 12.84 33.92 11.16
C GLU A 15 11.61 33.09 11.48
N ALA A 16 10.57 33.12 10.62
CA ALA A 16 9.39 32.25 10.76
C ALA A 16 9.76 30.75 10.69
N ALA A 17 10.60 30.35 9.73
CA ALA A 17 11.08 28.97 9.64
C ALA A 17 11.94 28.56 10.85
N HIS A 18 12.69 29.50 11.42
CA HIS A 18 13.48 29.26 12.63
C HIS A 18 12.59 29.14 13.87
N GLU A 19 11.55 29.97 14.00
CA GLU A 19 10.56 29.87 15.07
C GLU A 19 9.74 28.56 14.99
N GLU A 20 9.34 28.13 13.80
CA GLU A 20 8.70 26.80 13.59
C GLU A 20 9.65 25.67 13.98
N THR A 21 10.95 25.77 13.62
CA THR A 21 11.96 24.78 14.00
C THR A 21 12.18 24.74 15.52
N ILE A 22 12.15 25.91 16.20
CA ILE A 22 12.25 25.99 17.66
C ILE A 22 10.98 25.47 18.33
N LYS A 23 9.80 25.73 17.76
CA LYS A 23 8.53 25.21 18.27
C LYS A 23 8.46 23.69 18.13
N ALA A 24 8.84 23.16 16.96
CA ALA A 24 9.01 21.73 16.73
C ALA A 24 10.06 21.11 17.66
N SER A 25 11.20 21.80 17.92
CA SER A 25 12.21 21.31 18.85
C SER A 25 11.77 21.37 20.31
N LYS A 26 10.87 22.28 20.70
CA LYS A 26 10.26 22.31 22.04
C LYS A 26 9.22 21.21 22.23
N GLU A 27 8.44 20.89 21.22
CA GLU A 27 7.56 19.72 21.24
C GLU A 27 8.36 18.42 21.31
N ILE A 28 9.51 18.33 20.63
CA ILE A 28 10.47 17.22 20.74
C ILE A 28 10.96 17.02 22.18
N ARG A 29 11.23 18.08 22.95
CA ARG A 29 11.71 17.98 24.34
C ARG A 29 10.71 17.39 25.32
N THR A 30 9.42 17.43 25.04
CA THR A 30 8.39 16.82 25.89
C THR A 30 8.39 15.29 25.83
N TYR A 31 9.01 14.71 24.80
CA TYR A 31 9.13 13.26 24.57
C TYR A 31 10.48 12.67 25.01
N GLU A 32 11.45 13.45 25.39
CA GLU A 32 12.79 12.99 25.86
C GLU A 32 12.77 12.09 27.11
N ARG A 33 11.59 11.88 27.74
CA ARG A 33 11.40 11.01 28.91
C ARG A 33 10.71 9.68 28.61
N GLN A 34 10.33 9.41 27.36
CA GLN A 34 9.72 8.13 27.01
C GLN A 34 10.81 7.10 26.65
N ASP A 35 10.69 5.90 27.20
CA ASP A 35 11.54 4.80 26.77
C ASP A 35 11.22 4.38 25.33
N PHE A 36 12.18 3.71 24.69
CA PHE A 36 12.09 3.28 23.29
C PHE A 36 10.79 2.52 22.97
N LYS A 37 10.41 1.58 23.83
CA LYS A 37 9.23 0.74 23.63
C LYS A 37 7.94 1.55 23.73
N THR A 38 7.84 2.44 24.68
CA THR A 38 6.67 3.32 24.86
C THR A 38 6.49 4.24 23.66
N LEU A 39 7.56 4.87 23.16
CA LEU A 39 7.48 5.72 21.98
C LEU A 39 7.17 4.93 20.72
N PHE A 40 7.78 3.74 20.56
CA PHE A 40 7.49 2.86 19.42
C PHE A 40 6.00 2.55 19.33
N TYR A 41 5.37 2.11 20.41
CA TYR A 41 3.94 1.79 20.41
C TYR A 41 3.03 3.02 20.29
N ALA A 42 3.42 4.14 20.86
CA ALA A 42 2.68 5.40 20.67
C ALA A 42 2.68 5.82 19.19
N ALA A 43 3.82 5.67 18.50
CA ALA A 43 3.91 5.93 17.07
C ALA A 43 3.14 4.90 16.24
N LEU A 44 3.25 3.60 16.57
CA LEU A 44 2.58 2.51 15.84
C LEU A 44 1.05 2.64 15.84
N THR A 45 0.49 3.11 16.96
CA THR A 45 -0.96 3.27 17.14
C THR A 45 -1.50 4.62 16.68
N ASP A 46 -0.63 5.52 16.19
CA ASP A 46 -1.06 6.82 15.68
C ASP A 46 -1.77 6.68 14.33
N GLU A 47 -2.99 7.17 14.23
CA GLU A 47 -3.82 7.10 13.01
C GLU A 47 -3.20 7.81 11.80
N HIS A 48 -2.29 8.77 12.03
CA HIS A 48 -1.59 9.50 10.97
C HIS A 48 -0.23 8.89 10.61
N LEU A 49 0.17 7.78 11.23
CA LEU A 49 1.42 7.13 10.89
C LEU A 49 1.41 6.63 9.45
N LYS A 50 2.37 7.08 8.65
CA LYS A 50 2.62 6.58 7.30
C LYS A 50 3.65 5.46 7.29
N THR A 51 4.77 5.69 7.97
CA THR A 51 5.87 4.73 8.04
C THR A 51 6.62 4.90 9.34
N LEU A 52 6.94 3.79 9.98
CA LEU A 52 7.83 3.71 11.12
C LEU A 52 9.07 2.91 10.70
N ALA A 53 10.25 3.52 10.75
CA ALA A 53 11.48 2.82 10.40
C ALA A 53 12.45 2.79 11.59
N MET A 54 13.14 1.66 11.75
CA MET A 54 14.10 1.42 12.83
C MET A 54 15.44 1.00 12.25
N GLU A 55 16.50 1.60 12.75
CA GLU A 55 17.88 1.28 12.42
C GLU A 55 18.70 1.22 13.71
N TYR A 56 19.63 0.28 13.80
CA TYR A 56 20.52 0.16 14.95
C TYR A 56 21.99 0.27 14.51
N ASP A 57 22.74 1.10 15.21
CA ASP A 57 24.18 1.21 15.07
C ASP A 57 24.87 0.51 16.25
N GLY A 58 25.51 -0.61 15.98
CA GLY A 58 26.20 -1.40 16.99
C GLY A 58 27.43 -0.71 17.58
N LEU A 59 28.08 0.19 16.84
CA LEU A 59 29.27 0.90 17.33
C LEU A 59 28.89 1.96 18.37
N SER A 60 27.87 2.75 18.09
CA SER A 60 27.37 3.79 19.03
C SER A 60 26.33 3.24 20.00
N ARG A 61 25.89 2.00 19.86
CA ARG A 61 24.79 1.36 20.60
C ARG A 61 23.51 2.20 20.55
N THR A 62 23.23 2.76 19.39
CA THR A 62 22.12 3.69 19.20
C THR A 62 21.04 3.07 18.31
N ALA A 63 19.82 2.94 18.85
CA ALA A 63 18.61 2.70 18.07
C ALA A 63 18.06 4.03 17.56
N LYS A 64 17.85 4.13 16.25
CA LYS A 64 17.26 5.27 15.59
C LYS A 64 15.86 4.91 15.12
N LEU A 65 14.88 5.66 15.60
CA LEU A 65 13.47 5.52 15.24
C LEU A 65 13.06 6.69 14.33
N GLN A 66 12.62 6.39 13.13
CA GLN A 66 12.11 7.39 12.17
C GLN A 66 10.59 7.24 12.07
N ILE A 67 9.88 8.28 12.45
CA ILE A 67 8.41 8.34 12.43
C ILE A 67 8.02 9.28 11.30
N ILE A 68 7.30 8.78 10.30
CA ILE A 68 6.86 9.55 9.14
C ILE A 68 5.34 9.55 9.14
N MET A 69 4.75 10.72 9.32
CA MET A 69 3.32 10.94 9.34
C MET A 69 2.80 11.23 7.93
N ASP A 70 1.52 10.93 7.65
CA ASP A 70 0.92 11.31 6.39
C ASP A 70 0.63 12.82 6.33
N GLY A 71 0.77 13.38 5.11
CA GLY A 71 0.70 14.82 4.88
C GLY A 71 -0.70 15.41 4.77
N LEU A 72 -1.76 14.73 5.24
CA LEU A 72 -3.15 15.20 5.11
C LEU A 72 -3.44 16.50 5.87
N HIS A 73 -2.56 16.90 6.79
CA HIS A 73 -2.71 18.10 7.63
C HIS A 73 -1.55 19.09 7.55
N GLY A 74 -0.88 19.18 6.38
CA GLY A 74 0.05 20.30 6.14
C GLY A 74 1.53 19.97 6.11
N GLY A 75 1.91 18.81 5.64
CA GLY A 75 3.29 18.45 5.34
C GLY A 75 3.70 17.09 5.93
N ASN A 76 4.55 16.36 5.22
CA ASN A 76 5.14 15.12 5.72
C ASN A 76 5.98 15.40 6.97
N ALA A 77 5.35 15.43 8.15
CA ALA A 77 6.08 15.58 9.40
C ALA A 77 6.98 14.35 9.56
N LYS A 78 8.27 14.61 9.62
CA LYS A 78 9.30 13.59 9.82
C LYS A 78 9.99 13.82 11.14
N ARG A 79 9.89 12.86 12.03
CA ARG A 79 10.53 12.87 13.34
C ARG A 79 11.60 11.78 13.41
N VAL A 80 12.73 12.08 14.03
CA VAL A 80 13.82 11.13 14.24
C VAL A 80 14.22 11.16 15.71
N GLU A 81 14.04 10.02 16.38
CA GLU A 81 14.45 9.83 17.78
C GLU A 81 15.62 8.85 17.86
N ARG A 82 16.43 9.01 18.89
CA ARG A 82 17.60 8.15 19.14
C ARG A 82 17.60 7.69 20.58
N PHE A 83 17.87 6.40 20.77
CA PHE A 83 17.90 5.75 22.07
C PHE A 83 19.19 4.97 22.23
N THR A 84 19.82 5.08 23.38
CA THR A 84 20.94 4.19 23.72
C THR A 84 20.38 2.88 24.22
N LEU A 85 20.68 1.79 23.51
CA LEU A 85 20.24 0.42 23.83
C LEU A 85 21.41 -0.53 23.71
N GLU A 86 21.45 -1.55 24.57
CA GLU A 86 22.37 -2.66 24.37
C GLU A 86 21.94 -3.49 23.15
N PRO A 87 22.89 -4.04 22.37
CA PRO A 87 22.58 -4.84 21.17
C PRO A 87 21.57 -5.94 21.43
N ALA A 88 21.75 -6.67 22.54
CA ALA A 88 20.84 -7.74 22.94
C ALA A 88 19.41 -7.25 23.22
N ALA A 89 19.24 -6.06 23.77
CA ALA A 89 17.94 -5.46 24.03
C ALA A 89 17.22 -5.10 22.73
N TYR A 90 17.96 -4.55 21.74
CA TYR A 90 17.41 -4.27 20.42
C TYR A 90 16.99 -5.55 19.68
N GLU A 91 17.84 -6.57 19.65
CA GLU A 91 17.52 -7.85 19.02
C GLU A 91 16.37 -8.56 19.71
N GLN A 92 16.31 -8.51 21.04
CA GLN A 92 15.19 -9.06 21.81
C GLN A 92 13.88 -8.33 21.47
N PHE A 93 13.89 -7.01 21.35
CA PHE A 93 12.73 -6.23 20.92
C PHE A 93 12.27 -6.65 19.53
N CYS A 94 13.17 -6.72 18.54
CA CYS A 94 12.86 -7.13 17.18
C CYS A 94 12.22 -8.52 17.14
N ARG A 95 12.76 -9.47 17.89
CA ARG A 95 12.26 -10.87 17.96
C ARG A 95 10.89 -10.97 18.64
N GLN A 96 10.74 -10.34 19.79
CA GLN A 96 9.52 -10.49 20.62
C GLN A 96 8.33 -9.70 20.10
N HIS A 97 8.57 -8.52 19.53
CA HIS A 97 7.50 -7.60 19.16
C HIS A 97 7.29 -7.48 17.64
N LEU A 98 8.29 -7.82 16.84
CA LEU A 98 8.22 -7.68 15.40
C LEU A 98 8.42 -9.02 14.66
N HIS A 99 8.68 -10.09 15.40
CA HIS A 99 8.94 -11.45 14.86
C HIS A 99 10.11 -11.50 13.87
N ILE A 100 11.06 -10.56 13.99
CA ILE A 100 12.25 -10.45 13.14
C ILE A 100 13.48 -10.92 13.86
N GLU A 101 14.26 -11.79 13.21
CA GLU A 101 15.51 -12.36 13.75
C GLU A 101 16.73 -11.83 12.99
N SER A 102 17.76 -11.39 13.71
CA SER A 102 19.00 -10.87 13.13
C SER A 102 19.86 -11.92 12.43
N ASN A 103 19.69 -13.19 12.80
CA ASN A 103 20.48 -14.33 12.30
C ASN A 103 19.90 -14.97 11.04
N LYS A 104 18.73 -14.56 10.56
CA LYS A 104 18.19 -15.03 9.29
C LYS A 104 19.03 -14.50 8.13
N PRO A 105 19.37 -15.35 7.13
CA PRO A 105 20.31 -14.97 6.07
C PRO A 105 19.71 -14.09 4.98
N TYR A 106 18.47 -13.62 5.12
CA TYR A 106 17.73 -12.86 4.11
C TYR A 106 16.86 -11.78 4.73
N ASN A 107 16.18 -11.02 3.85
CA ASN A 107 15.08 -10.16 4.28
C ASN A 107 14.02 -10.98 4.98
N ASP A 108 13.51 -10.45 6.06
CA ASP A 108 12.39 -11.04 6.78
C ASP A 108 11.17 -10.14 6.69
N SER A 109 9.98 -10.73 6.75
CA SER A 109 8.73 -9.99 6.74
C SER A 109 7.71 -10.66 7.63
N ALA A 110 6.91 -9.87 8.31
CA ALA A 110 5.85 -10.36 9.19
C ALA A 110 4.65 -9.42 9.17
N ASN A 111 3.48 -9.97 9.45
CA ASN A 111 2.34 -9.20 9.90
C ASN A 111 2.32 -9.21 11.43
N ILE A 112 2.15 -8.08 12.04
CA ILE A 112 1.95 -7.97 13.49
C ILE A 112 0.57 -7.39 13.78
N HIS A 113 -0.07 -7.98 14.79
CA HIS A 113 -1.37 -7.53 15.30
C HIS A 113 -1.16 -7.12 16.75
N GLU A 114 -0.87 -5.85 16.96
CA GLU A 114 -0.53 -5.31 18.28
C GLU A 114 -1.43 -4.13 18.63
N LYS A 115 -2.05 -4.17 19.81
CA LYS A 115 -2.91 -3.09 20.33
C LYS A 115 -4.00 -2.63 19.35
N GLY A 116 -4.59 -3.56 18.60
CA GLY A 116 -5.63 -3.27 17.61
C GLY A 116 -5.15 -2.70 16.29
N VAL A 117 -3.84 -2.66 16.06
CA VAL A 117 -3.24 -2.24 14.80
C VAL A 117 -2.70 -3.45 14.07
N THR A 118 -3.06 -3.59 12.80
CA THR A 118 -2.41 -4.51 11.86
C THR A 118 -1.30 -3.77 11.13
N ALA A 119 -0.10 -4.29 11.20
CA ALA A 119 1.05 -3.68 10.57
C ALA A 119 1.90 -4.69 9.80
N ARG A 120 2.33 -4.29 8.61
CA ARG A 120 3.34 -4.99 7.82
C ARG A 120 4.72 -4.58 8.29
N VAL A 121 5.53 -5.55 8.66
CA VAL A 121 6.94 -5.36 9.02
C VAL A 121 7.81 -5.95 7.94
N PHE A 122 8.78 -5.20 7.47
CA PHE A 122 9.82 -5.65 6.55
C PHE A 122 11.19 -5.33 7.13
N ALA A 123 12.13 -6.25 7.08
CA ALA A 123 13.47 -6.07 7.61
C ALA A 123 14.57 -6.48 6.64
N PHE A 124 15.62 -5.66 6.57
CA PHE A 124 16.90 -6.09 6.06
C PHE A 124 17.71 -6.69 7.23
N THR A 125 18.12 -7.96 7.06
CA THR A 125 18.87 -8.75 8.04
C THR A 125 20.22 -9.17 7.44
N LYS A 126 20.96 -10.08 8.09
CA LYS A 126 22.21 -10.63 7.52
C LYS A 126 21.95 -11.30 6.16
N PRO A 127 22.85 -11.20 5.18
CA PRO A 127 24.18 -10.56 5.26
C PRO A 127 24.17 -9.04 5.00
N TYR A 128 23.01 -8.42 4.75
CA TYR A 128 22.92 -7.01 4.34
C TYR A 128 23.13 -6.04 5.50
N LYS A 129 22.66 -6.41 6.67
CA LYS A 129 22.79 -5.62 7.91
C LYS A 129 23.15 -6.51 9.08
N GLU A 130 24.06 -6.06 9.93
CA GLU A 130 24.45 -6.78 11.14
C GLU A 130 23.29 -6.88 12.14
N TYR A 131 22.55 -5.79 12.30
CA TYR A 131 21.30 -5.71 13.06
C TYR A 131 20.15 -5.43 12.13
N PRO A 132 18.92 -5.90 12.43
CA PRO A 132 17.74 -5.64 11.59
C PRO A 132 17.53 -4.13 11.34
N ASN A 133 17.43 -3.78 10.07
CA ASN A 133 16.94 -2.46 9.64
C ASN A 133 15.50 -2.65 9.17
N ILE A 134 14.55 -2.04 9.87
CA ILE A 134 13.15 -2.41 9.85
C ILE A 134 12.32 -1.25 9.29
N VAL A 135 11.35 -1.58 8.44
CA VAL A 135 10.33 -0.65 7.96
C VAL A 135 8.96 -1.24 8.28
N ILE A 136 8.11 -0.45 8.90
CA ILE A 136 6.77 -0.83 9.32
C ILE A 136 5.78 0.09 8.62
N SER A 137 4.75 -0.51 8.03
CA SER A 137 3.61 0.19 7.45
C SER A 137 2.33 -0.33 8.07
N THR A 138 1.48 0.57 8.57
CA THR A 138 0.21 0.19 9.20
C THR A 138 -0.92 0.12 8.18
N ALA A 139 -1.80 -0.86 8.32
CA ALA A 139 -3.08 -0.87 7.64
C ALA A 139 -3.94 0.28 8.19
N LYS A 140 -4.45 1.10 7.29
CA LYS A 140 -5.29 2.26 7.66
C LYS A 140 -6.74 1.80 7.83
N THR A 141 -7.36 2.15 8.94
CA THR A 141 -8.82 2.02 9.08
C THR A 141 -9.53 2.71 7.92
N PRO A 142 -10.50 2.06 7.28
CA PRO A 142 -11.23 2.67 6.17
C PRO A 142 -11.87 3.99 6.61
N PRO A 143 -11.72 5.08 5.86
CA PRO A 143 -12.31 6.36 6.22
C PRO A 143 -13.83 6.31 6.05
N ALA A 144 -14.56 7.05 6.86
CA ALA A 144 -16.00 7.24 6.68
C ALA A 144 -16.31 8.07 5.42
N LYS A 145 -15.38 8.97 5.03
CA LYS A 145 -15.49 9.84 3.84
C LYS A 145 -14.09 10.18 3.32
N ILE A 146 -13.95 10.27 2.00
CA ILE A 146 -12.75 10.83 1.36
C ILE A 146 -13.03 12.29 1.01
N PRO A 147 -12.44 13.28 1.70
CA PRO A 147 -12.78 14.71 1.51
C PRO A 147 -12.52 15.24 0.10
N THR A 148 -11.57 14.61 -0.62
CA THR A 148 -11.17 15.02 -1.97
C THR A 148 -11.96 14.33 -3.08
N LEU A 149 -12.91 13.45 -2.72
CA LEU A 149 -13.72 12.70 -3.68
C LEU A 149 -14.98 13.50 -4.04
N GLU A 150 -15.11 13.86 -5.30
CA GLU A 150 -16.26 14.54 -5.86
C GLU A 150 -17.47 13.59 -5.91
N GLU A 151 -18.67 14.07 -5.60
CA GLU A 151 -19.92 13.29 -5.55
C GLU A 151 -20.21 12.59 -6.88
N SER A 152 -19.99 13.27 -8.00
CA SER A 152 -20.16 12.68 -9.34
C SER A 152 -19.24 11.49 -9.57
N LYS A 153 -17.97 11.60 -9.20
CA LYS A 153 -17.02 10.48 -9.27
C LYS A 153 -17.36 9.37 -8.29
N GLU A 154 -17.82 9.73 -7.10
CA GLU A 154 -18.22 8.75 -6.08
C GLU A 154 -19.39 7.90 -6.56
N THR A 155 -20.38 8.48 -7.24
CA THR A 155 -21.51 7.75 -7.83
C THR A 155 -21.05 6.74 -8.88
N VAL A 156 -20.12 7.14 -9.77
CA VAL A 156 -19.51 6.23 -10.75
C VAL A 156 -18.77 5.09 -10.05
N LEU A 157 -17.94 5.40 -9.05
CA LEU A 157 -17.17 4.42 -8.30
C LEU A 157 -18.08 3.41 -7.56
N ALA A 158 -19.19 3.86 -7.01
CA ALA A 158 -20.18 2.98 -6.38
C ALA A 158 -20.74 1.96 -7.37
N HIS A 159 -21.04 2.39 -8.60
CA HIS A 159 -21.48 1.49 -9.67
C HIS A 159 -20.37 0.51 -10.07
N VAL A 160 -19.15 0.99 -10.29
CA VAL A 160 -17.99 0.16 -10.68
C VAL A 160 -17.73 -0.92 -9.64
N ILE A 161 -17.65 -0.58 -8.36
CA ILE A 161 -17.42 -1.57 -7.28
C ILE A 161 -18.52 -2.60 -7.20
N ALA A 162 -19.75 -2.24 -7.48
CA ALA A 162 -20.87 -3.16 -7.40
C ALA A 162 -20.99 -4.09 -8.62
N ASN A 163 -20.53 -3.69 -9.80
CA ASN A 163 -20.92 -4.35 -11.06
C ASN A 163 -19.78 -4.67 -12.02
N GLU A 164 -18.61 -4.03 -11.94
CA GLU A 164 -17.60 -4.13 -12.98
C GLU A 164 -16.29 -4.79 -12.50
N ASN A 165 -15.49 -5.23 -13.45
CA ASN A 165 -14.08 -5.57 -13.24
C ASN A 165 -13.26 -4.29 -13.29
N PHE A 166 -12.44 -4.04 -12.28
CA PHE A 166 -11.77 -2.75 -12.15
C PHE A 166 -10.31 -2.84 -11.70
N LEU A 167 -9.53 -1.86 -12.14
CA LEU A 167 -8.16 -1.62 -11.70
C LEU A 167 -8.05 -0.25 -11.04
N ILE A 168 -7.48 -0.17 -9.84
CA ILE A 168 -7.09 1.09 -9.21
C ILE A 168 -5.61 1.30 -9.44
N ALA A 169 -5.27 2.26 -10.28
CA ALA A 169 -3.91 2.55 -10.72
C ALA A 169 -3.33 3.80 -10.04
N GLY A 170 -2.03 3.82 -9.82
CA GLY A 170 -1.31 4.98 -9.27
C GLY A 170 0.08 4.64 -8.78
N ALA A 171 0.87 5.64 -8.46
CA ALA A 171 2.21 5.46 -7.90
C ALA A 171 2.19 4.81 -6.50
N SER A 172 3.35 4.40 -5.99
CA SER A 172 3.45 3.98 -4.59
C SER A 172 3.07 5.13 -3.66
N GLY A 173 2.24 4.82 -2.65
CA GLY A 173 1.74 5.84 -1.72
C GLY A 173 0.72 6.82 -2.30
N ALA A 174 0.19 6.59 -3.51
CA ALA A 174 -0.83 7.45 -4.12
C ALA A 174 -2.22 7.36 -3.46
N GLY A 175 -2.44 6.39 -2.55
CA GLY A 175 -3.73 6.19 -1.87
C GLY A 175 -4.62 5.13 -2.51
N LYS A 176 -4.08 4.22 -3.34
CA LYS A 176 -4.84 3.15 -3.99
C LYS A 176 -5.58 2.25 -3.00
N THR A 177 -4.85 1.66 -2.06
CA THR A 177 -5.42 0.77 -1.02
C THR A 177 -6.40 1.52 -0.12
N TYR A 178 -6.12 2.79 0.19
CA TYR A 178 -7.01 3.64 0.97
C TYR A 178 -8.35 3.87 0.27
N LEU A 179 -8.33 4.18 -1.05
CA LEU A 179 -9.52 4.28 -1.86
C LEU A 179 -10.27 2.95 -1.95
N LEU A 180 -9.55 1.84 -2.21
CA LEU A 180 -10.15 0.51 -2.30
C LEU A 180 -10.88 0.13 -1.01
N ASN A 181 -10.24 0.33 0.14
CA ASN A 181 -10.85 0.11 1.45
C ASN A 181 -12.16 0.90 1.62
N TYR A 182 -12.12 2.21 1.32
CA TYR A 182 -13.32 3.06 1.39
C TYR A 182 -14.46 2.52 0.52
N LEU A 183 -14.15 2.21 -0.73
CA LEU A 183 -15.15 1.76 -1.71
C LEU A 183 -15.74 0.40 -1.34
N LEU A 184 -14.93 -0.55 -0.89
CA LEU A 184 -15.39 -1.87 -0.46
C LEU A 184 -16.29 -1.76 0.77
N GLN A 185 -15.88 -1.01 1.79
CA GLN A 185 -16.68 -0.83 3.01
C GLN A 185 -18.05 -0.20 2.72
N LYS A 186 -18.09 0.76 1.81
CA LYS A 186 -19.29 1.55 1.56
C LYS A 186 -20.21 0.97 0.49
N TYR A 187 -19.66 0.38 -0.56
CA TYR A 187 -20.40 0.04 -1.78
C TYR A 187 -20.37 -1.43 -2.18
N TYR A 188 -19.51 -2.26 -1.57
CA TYR A 188 -19.53 -3.70 -1.87
C TYR A 188 -20.83 -4.33 -1.38
N PRO A 189 -21.52 -5.14 -2.23
CA PRO A 189 -22.79 -5.75 -1.84
C PRO A 189 -22.65 -6.68 -0.63
N LYS A 190 -23.45 -6.45 0.40
CA LYS A 190 -23.34 -7.16 1.70
C LYS A 190 -23.73 -8.64 1.64
N ASN A 191 -24.46 -9.05 0.61
CA ASN A 191 -24.93 -10.45 0.39
C ASN A 191 -24.05 -11.22 -0.60
N LYS A 192 -22.89 -10.71 -0.98
CA LYS A 192 -21.96 -11.32 -1.93
C LYS A 192 -20.73 -11.86 -1.23
N ARG A 193 -20.28 -13.06 -1.65
CA ARG A 193 -19.03 -13.65 -1.18
C ARG A 193 -17.84 -13.00 -1.87
N LEU A 194 -16.84 -12.62 -1.08
CA LEU A 194 -15.62 -12.01 -1.55
C LEU A 194 -14.41 -12.89 -1.18
N GLY A 195 -13.61 -13.25 -2.18
CA GLY A 195 -12.23 -13.71 -1.97
C GLY A 195 -11.28 -12.51 -2.00
N LEU A 196 -10.71 -12.17 -0.86
CA LEU A 196 -9.75 -11.08 -0.73
C LEU A 196 -8.34 -11.66 -0.61
N ILE A 197 -7.51 -11.44 -1.61
CA ILE A 197 -6.17 -12.03 -1.71
C ILE A 197 -5.12 -10.94 -1.50
N GLU A 198 -4.27 -11.12 -0.50
CA GLU A 198 -3.24 -10.16 -0.14
C GLU A 198 -1.93 -10.86 0.28
N GLU A 199 -0.79 -10.21 0.11
CA GLU A 199 0.44 -10.64 0.80
C GLU A 199 0.45 -10.22 2.27
N PHE A 200 -0.19 -9.08 2.57
CA PHE A 200 -0.31 -8.50 3.90
C PHE A 200 -1.71 -7.95 4.07
N GLU A 201 -2.31 -8.19 5.22
CA GLU A 201 -3.65 -7.73 5.53
C GLU A 201 -3.71 -6.20 5.66
N GLU A 202 -4.02 -5.52 4.55
CA GLU A 202 -4.18 -4.06 4.48
C GLU A 202 -5.63 -3.65 4.18
N ILE A 203 -6.45 -4.59 3.70
CA ILE A 203 -7.83 -4.33 3.29
C ILE A 203 -8.79 -4.94 4.30
N TYR A 204 -9.72 -4.13 4.77
CA TYR A 204 -10.74 -4.56 5.73
C TYR A 204 -11.88 -5.30 5.02
N PRO A 205 -12.33 -6.44 5.54
CA PRO A 205 -13.43 -7.20 4.96
C PRO A 205 -14.72 -6.35 4.95
N PRO A 206 -15.39 -6.21 3.80
CA PRO A 206 -16.61 -5.39 3.72
C PRO A 206 -17.85 -6.06 4.35
N ASN A 207 -17.84 -7.37 4.55
CA ASN A 207 -18.95 -8.15 5.13
C ASN A 207 -18.46 -9.48 5.72
N ASP A 208 -19.34 -10.20 6.42
CA ASP A 208 -19.04 -11.48 7.05
C ASP A 208 -18.92 -12.66 6.05
N LEU A 209 -19.14 -12.41 4.76
CA LEU A 209 -18.98 -13.39 3.67
C LEU A 209 -17.65 -13.19 2.94
N THR A 210 -16.71 -12.48 3.54
CA THR A 210 -15.38 -12.24 2.99
C THR A 210 -14.38 -13.23 3.56
N ASP A 211 -13.76 -13.99 2.67
CA ASP A 211 -12.61 -14.84 3.00
C ASP A 211 -11.32 -14.06 2.71
N ILE A 212 -10.53 -13.79 3.75
CA ILE A 212 -9.21 -13.17 3.60
C ILE A 212 -8.18 -14.28 3.42
N ILE A 213 -7.46 -14.21 2.31
CA ILE A 213 -6.45 -15.19 1.94
C ILE A 213 -5.11 -14.49 1.84
N THR A 214 -4.23 -14.75 2.80
CA THR A 214 -2.89 -14.17 2.82
C THR A 214 -1.86 -15.20 2.39
N THR A 215 -0.83 -14.75 1.66
CA THR A 215 0.31 -15.60 1.37
C THR A 215 1.19 -15.75 2.60
N PRO A 216 1.60 -16.96 2.97
CA PRO A 216 2.61 -17.12 4.00
C PRO A 216 3.94 -16.46 3.56
N PRO A 217 4.83 -16.11 4.50
CA PRO A 217 6.14 -15.60 4.18
C PRO A 217 6.85 -16.54 3.20
N ARG A 218 7.51 -15.98 2.18
CA ARG A 218 8.21 -16.78 1.16
C ARG A 218 9.28 -17.66 1.82
N VAL A 219 9.13 -18.96 1.70
CA VAL A 219 10.16 -19.93 2.08
C VAL A 219 10.95 -20.26 0.82
N PRO A 220 12.28 -20.05 0.79
CA PRO A 220 13.10 -20.36 -0.36
C PRO A 220 12.92 -21.82 -0.80
N GLY A 221 12.67 -22.05 -2.10
CA GLY A 221 12.49 -23.38 -2.68
C GLY A 221 11.04 -23.93 -2.67
N GLN A 222 10.07 -23.19 -2.17
CA GLN A 222 8.64 -23.56 -2.23
C GLN A 222 7.91 -22.71 -3.28
N GLN A 223 7.41 -23.35 -4.34
CA GLN A 223 6.70 -22.67 -5.43
C GLN A 223 5.20 -22.47 -5.19
N TRP A 224 4.61 -23.17 -4.22
CA TRP A 224 3.14 -23.22 -4.00
C TRP A 224 2.61 -22.16 -3.03
N ASN A 225 3.45 -21.21 -2.64
CA ASN A 225 3.12 -20.15 -1.66
C ASN A 225 3.08 -18.75 -2.29
N ASP A 226 2.84 -18.65 -3.60
CA ASP A 226 2.76 -17.34 -4.23
C ASP A 226 1.32 -16.93 -4.57
N LEU A 227 1.12 -15.65 -4.77
CA LEU A 227 -0.17 -15.07 -5.14
C LEU A 227 -0.74 -15.68 -6.42
N GLN A 228 0.11 -16.11 -7.35
CA GLN A 228 -0.32 -16.76 -8.58
C GLN A 228 -1.08 -18.04 -8.28
N PHE A 229 -0.46 -18.96 -7.53
CA PHE A 229 -1.08 -20.23 -7.17
C PHE A 229 -2.39 -20.03 -6.40
N ILE A 230 -2.39 -19.13 -5.40
CA ILE A 230 -3.60 -18.83 -4.63
C ILE A 230 -4.70 -18.30 -5.55
N THR A 231 -4.37 -17.35 -6.44
CA THR A 231 -5.34 -16.75 -7.36
C THR A 231 -5.91 -17.79 -8.34
N GLU A 232 -5.10 -18.75 -8.80
CA GLU A 232 -5.56 -19.88 -9.60
C GLU A 232 -6.55 -20.77 -8.84
N GLN A 233 -6.26 -21.06 -7.56
CA GLN A 233 -7.11 -21.94 -6.74
C GLN A 233 -8.45 -21.28 -6.34
N THR A 234 -8.54 -19.96 -6.32
CA THR A 234 -9.80 -19.26 -5.95
C THR A 234 -10.96 -19.52 -6.91
N ASN A 235 -10.69 -19.95 -8.14
CA ASN A 235 -11.72 -20.42 -9.07
C ASN A 235 -12.58 -21.56 -8.50
N LEU A 236 -12.02 -22.39 -7.64
CA LEU A 236 -12.71 -23.52 -7.03
C LEU A 236 -13.60 -23.07 -5.84
N CYS A 237 -13.38 -21.89 -5.30
CA CYS A 237 -14.05 -21.41 -4.09
C CYS A 237 -15.43 -20.78 -4.35
N ARG A 238 -15.80 -20.56 -5.62
CA ARG A 238 -17.10 -19.99 -6.03
C ARG A 238 -17.41 -18.65 -5.37
N TYR A 239 -16.42 -17.75 -5.36
CA TYR A 239 -16.64 -16.36 -4.95
C TYR A 239 -17.47 -15.61 -5.99
N ASP A 240 -18.34 -14.71 -5.52
CA ASP A 240 -19.00 -13.74 -6.41
C ASP A 240 -18.02 -12.70 -6.96
N SER A 241 -16.97 -12.43 -6.19
CA SER A 241 -15.90 -11.52 -6.58
C SER A 241 -14.55 -11.94 -5.99
N ILE A 242 -13.48 -11.63 -6.69
CA ILE A 242 -12.10 -11.79 -6.24
C ILE A 242 -11.41 -10.42 -6.29
N ILE A 243 -10.85 -10.00 -5.17
CA ILE A 243 -10.06 -8.77 -5.07
C ILE A 243 -8.63 -9.15 -4.72
N VAL A 244 -7.67 -8.70 -5.54
CA VAL A 244 -6.23 -8.79 -5.24
C VAL A 244 -5.75 -7.44 -4.74
N GLY A 245 -5.25 -7.39 -3.51
CA GLY A 245 -4.82 -6.15 -2.87
C GLY A 245 -3.83 -5.36 -3.73
N GLU A 246 -2.83 -6.04 -4.30
CA GLU A 246 -1.90 -5.45 -5.26
C GLU A 246 -1.42 -6.48 -6.27
N VAL A 247 -1.55 -6.14 -7.56
CA VAL A 247 -0.98 -6.92 -8.67
C VAL A 247 0.42 -6.42 -8.99
N LYS A 248 1.40 -7.29 -8.80
CA LYS A 248 2.84 -6.93 -8.96
C LYS A 248 3.68 -7.98 -9.67
N SER A 249 3.16 -9.19 -9.89
CA SER A 249 3.87 -10.31 -10.48
C SER A 249 2.94 -11.17 -11.35
N SER A 250 3.20 -12.46 -11.39
CA SER A 250 2.52 -13.45 -12.24
C SER A 250 1.06 -13.73 -11.86
N GLU A 251 0.59 -13.33 -10.67
CA GLU A 251 -0.83 -13.37 -10.29
C GLU A 251 -1.74 -12.56 -11.21
N ALA A 252 -1.18 -11.64 -11.99
CA ALA A 252 -1.88 -10.85 -12.99
C ALA A 252 -2.64 -11.71 -14.01
N TRP A 253 -2.03 -12.83 -14.43
CA TRP A 253 -2.60 -13.68 -15.46
C TRP A 253 -3.81 -14.50 -14.98
N PRO A 254 -3.71 -15.30 -13.89
CA PRO A 254 -4.89 -16.00 -13.37
C PRO A 254 -6.02 -15.07 -12.95
N LEU A 255 -5.72 -13.88 -12.42
CA LEU A 255 -6.75 -12.90 -12.11
C LEU A 255 -7.46 -12.40 -13.38
N THR A 256 -6.71 -12.14 -14.45
CA THR A 256 -7.28 -11.74 -15.76
C THR A 256 -8.12 -12.86 -16.36
N ILE A 257 -7.70 -14.13 -16.25
CA ILE A 257 -8.50 -15.29 -16.68
C ILE A 257 -9.81 -15.38 -15.87
N ASN A 258 -9.75 -15.20 -14.56
CA ASN A 258 -10.93 -15.23 -13.69
C ASN A 258 -11.94 -14.15 -14.11
N ALA A 259 -11.46 -12.94 -14.37
CA ALA A 259 -12.27 -11.83 -14.84
C ALA A 259 -12.90 -12.12 -16.21
N ALA A 260 -12.12 -12.60 -17.18
CA ALA A 260 -12.62 -12.98 -18.51
C ALA A 260 -13.60 -14.16 -18.47
N SER A 261 -13.52 -15.01 -17.44
CA SER A 261 -14.43 -16.16 -17.24
C SER A 261 -15.74 -15.79 -16.53
N GLY A 262 -15.96 -14.52 -16.20
CA GLY A 262 -17.20 -14.02 -15.61
C GLY A 262 -17.19 -13.91 -14.07
N THR A 263 -16.08 -14.22 -13.39
CA THR A 263 -15.92 -13.88 -11.99
C THR A 263 -15.56 -12.39 -11.88
N ARG A 264 -16.32 -11.63 -11.09
CA ARG A 264 -16.01 -10.22 -10.92
C ARG A 264 -14.67 -10.03 -10.18
N CYS A 265 -13.77 -9.27 -10.78
CA CYS A 265 -12.43 -9.07 -10.26
C CYS A 265 -12.10 -7.59 -10.06
N GLY A 266 -11.30 -7.32 -9.05
CA GLY A 266 -10.73 -5.99 -8.81
C GLY A 266 -9.31 -6.08 -8.28
N ALA A 267 -8.52 -5.06 -8.54
CA ALA A 267 -7.15 -5.02 -8.02
C ALA A 267 -6.60 -3.61 -7.92
N THR A 268 -5.55 -3.43 -7.10
CA THR A 268 -4.68 -2.26 -7.26
C THR A 268 -3.45 -2.62 -8.07
N ILE A 269 -2.93 -1.67 -8.82
CA ILE A 269 -1.73 -1.83 -9.66
C ILE A 269 -0.90 -0.55 -9.70
N HIS A 270 0.41 -0.68 -9.74
CA HIS A 270 1.28 0.47 -9.97
C HIS A 270 1.24 0.94 -11.43
N GLY A 271 1.06 2.26 -11.61
CA GLY A 271 1.11 2.92 -12.93
C GLY A 271 1.29 4.41 -12.77
N LYS A 272 2.00 5.03 -13.72
CA LYS A 272 2.18 6.49 -13.76
C LYS A 272 0.98 7.22 -14.38
N ASP A 273 0.17 6.50 -15.12
CA ASP A 273 -1.04 6.91 -15.81
C ASP A 273 -1.89 5.66 -16.11
N PRO A 274 -3.16 5.78 -16.54
CA PRO A 274 -4.02 4.64 -16.85
C PRO A 274 -3.43 3.70 -17.92
N GLN A 275 -2.89 4.24 -19.00
CA GLN A 275 -2.24 3.47 -20.06
C GLN A 275 -1.01 2.72 -19.56
N GLY A 276 -0.21 3.38 -18.73
CA GLY A 276 0.97 2.78 -18.10
C GLY A 276 0.61 1.61 -17.18
N ALA A 277 -0.52 1.70 -16.48
CA ALA A 277 -1.04 0.62 -15.64
C ALA A 277 -1.46 -0.60 -16.48
N LEU A 278 -2.18 -0.39 -17.58
CA LEU A 278 -2.59 -1.47 -18.48
C LEU A 278 -1.40 -2.13 -19.19
N ARG A 279 -0.42 -1.34 -19.66
CA ARG A 279 0.83 -1.90 -20.20
C ARG A 279 1.61 -2.71 -19.16
N ARG A 280 1.61 -2.25 -17.90
CA ARG A 280 2.21 -3.01 -16.80
C ARG A 280 1.46 -4.31 -16.56
N LEU A 281 0.12 -4.30 -16.50
CA LEU A 281 -0.71 -5.49 -16.37
C LEU A 281 -0.37 -6.51 -17.46
N LYS A 282 -0.32 -6.07 -18.72
CA LYS A 282 0.11 -6.90 -19.84
C LYS A 282 1.47 -7.55 -19.62
N THR A 283 2.46 -6.76 -19.23
CA THR A 283 3.81 -7.27 -18.94
C THR A 283 3.77 -8.33 -17.84
N LEU A 284 3.03 -8.10 -16.77
CA LEU A 284 2.90 -9.05 -15.67
C LEU A 284 2.17 -10.35 -16.09
N CYS A 285 1.14 -10.26 -16.92
CA CYS A 285 0.48 -11.43 -17.53
C CYS A 285 1.45 -12.26 -18.37
N MET A 286 2.27 -11.61 -19.19
CA MET A 286 3.28 -12.28 -20.03
C MET A 286 4.42 -12.91 -19.20
N LEU A 287 4.68 -12.43 -18.00
CA LEU A 287 5.66 -13.05 -17.08
C LEU A 287 5.16 -14.34 -16.45
N ALA A 288 3.85 -14.55 -16.38
CA ALA A 288 3.27 -15.75 -15.81
C ALA A 288 3.47 -16.98 -16.72
N ASP A 289 3.41 -16.79 -18.03
CA ASP A 289 3.70 -17.82 -19.02
C ASP A 289 4.43 -17.19 -20.22
N GLY A 290 5.69 -17.54 -20.39
CA GLY A 290 6.56 -17.03 -21.45
C GLY A 290 6.14 -17.41 -22.88
N ASN A 291 5.15 -18.29 -23.04
CA ASN A 291 4.62 -18.70 -24.34
C ASN A 291 3.38 -17.88 -24.77
N LEU A 292 2.90 -16.97 -23.95
CA LEU A 292 1.74 -16.14 -24.28
C LEU A 292 2.05 -15.18 -25.41
N ASN A 293 1.18 -15.18 -26.44
CA ASN A 293 1.27 -14.20 -27.50
C ASN A 293 0.76 -12.82 -27.00
N SER A 294 1.51 -11.79 -27.34
CA SER A 294 1.21 -10.39 -26.98
C SER A 294 -0.21 -9.96 -27.32
N ASP A 295 -0.67 -10.29 -28.55
CA ASP A 295 -2.02 -9.89 -29.00
C ASP A 295 -3.11 -10.69 -28.28
N THR A 296 -2.83 -11.94 -27.94
CA THR A 296 -3.73 -12.75 -27.10
C THR A 296 -3.92 -12.13 -25.74
N VAL A 297 -2.83 -11.72 -25.07
CA VAL A 297 -2.90 -11.05 -23.76
C VAL A 297 -3.65 -9.72 -23.86
N ASP A 298 -3.44 -8.94 -24.91
CA ASP A 298 -4.18 -7.68 -25.15
C ASP A 298 -5.69 -7.92 -25.22
N ASN A 299 -6.12 -8.96 -25.97
CA ASN A 299 -7.52 -9.30 -26.08
C ASN A 299 -8.11 -9.78 -24.75
N PHE A 300 -7.38 -10.62 -24.01
CA PHE A 300 -7.83 -11.07 -22.67
C PHE A 300 -7.98 -9.90 -21.71
N ILE A 301 -7.03 -8.95 -21.68
CA ILE A 301 -7.12 -7.76 -20.83
C ILE A 301 -8.35 -6.92 -21.20
N LYS A 302 -8.57 -6.70 -22.50
CA LYS A 302 -9.73 -5.93 -22.98
C LYS A 302 -11.05 -6.61 -22.63
N ASP A 303 -11.12 -7.94 -22.73
CA ASP A 303 -12.35 -8.70 -22.45
C ASP A 303 -12.58 -8.91 -20.94
N ALA A 304 -11.51 -8.84 -20.14
CA ALA A 304 -11.54 -9.07 -18.70
C ALA A 304 -11.81 -7.79 -17.87
N TRP A 305 -11.31 -6.65 -18.30
CA TRP A 305 -11.29 -5.45 -17.47
C TRP A 305 -12.15 -4.33 -18.08
N ASP A 306 -13.11 -3.84 -17.29
CA ASP A 306 -14.05 -2.81 -17.74
C ASP A 306 -13.54 -1.40 -17.49
N THR A 307 -12.94 -1.17 -16.30
CA THR A 307 -12.64 0.18 -15.81
C THR A 307 -11.25 0.29 -15.20
N VAL A 308 -10.56 1.37 -15.50
CA VAL A 308 -9.35 1.80 -14.80
C VAL A 308 -9.58 3.12 -14.06
N ILE A 309 -9.29 3.13 -12.76
CA ILE A 309 -9.42 4.28 -11.86
C ILE A 309 -8.00 4.77 -11.56
N TYR A 310 -7.69 6.01 -11.93
CA TYR A 310 -6.35 6.57 -11.69
C TYR A 310 -6.31 7.49 -10.48
N VAL A 311 -5.41 7.17 -9.55
CA VAL A 311 -5.24 7.89 -8.28
C VAL A 311 -3.87 8.53 -8.21
N LYS A 312 -3.83 9.80 -7.84
CA LYS A 312 -2.60 10.56 -7.60
C LYS A 312 -2.81 11.50 -6.41
N ASP A 313 -1.84 11.54 -5.48
CA ASP A 313 -1.86 12.41 -4.30
C ASP A 313 -3.17 12.31 -3.51
N ALA A 314 -3.63 11.08 -3.26
CA ALA A 314 -4.90 10.73 -2.61
C ALA A 314 -6.16 11.32 -3.28
N LYS A 315 -6.09 11.62 -4.58
CA LYS A 315 -7.22 12.13 -5.39
C LYS A 315 -7.51 11.18 -6.54
N VAL A 316 -8.78 10.95 -6.83
CA VAL A 316 -9.22 10.29 -8.07
C VAL A 316 -9.10 11.29 -9.21
N ILE A 317 -8.13 11.07 -10.09
CA ILE A 317 -7.84 11.93 -11.23
C ILE A 317 -8.79 11.59 -12.38
N SER A 318 -8.85 10.31 -12.77
CA SER A 318 -9.75 9.85 -13.83
C SER A 318 -10.37 8.50 -13.49
N ILE A 319 -11.50 8.24 -14.10
CA ILE A 319 -12.19 6.95 -14.17
C ILE A 319 -12.46 6.73 -15.65
N ASP A 320 -11.85 5.70 -16.23
CA ASP A 320 -11.87 5.48 -17.67
C ASP A 320 -12.35 4.07 -17.98
N LYS A 321 -13.25 3.92 -18.96
CA LYS A 321 -13.63 2.63 -19.55
C LYS A 321 -12.56 2.13 -20.51
N ILE A 322 -12.33 0.82 -20.49
CA ILE A 322 -11.41 0.13 -21.39
C ILE A 322 -12.20 -0.41 -22.55
N ASN A 323 -12.07 0.16 -23.75
CA ASN A 323 -12.92 -0.20 -24.90
C ASN A 323 -12.23 -1.14 -25.89
N THR A 324 -11.18 -0.67 -26.54
CA THR A 324 -10.49 -1.42 -27.59
C THR A 324 -8.98 -1.44 -27.36
N VAL A 325 -8.32 -2.41 -27.98
CA VAL A 325 -6.86 -2.48 -27.96
C VAL A 325 -6.33 -2.49 -29.40
N ASN A 326 -5.27 -1.70 -29.66
CA ASN A 326 -4.57 -1.69 -30.92
C ASN A 326 -3.05 -1.65 -30.66
N LYS A 327 -2.38 -2.75 -31.01
CA LYS A 327 -0.92 -2.91 -30.82
C LYS A 327 -0.44 -2.53 -29.42
N GLY A 328 -1.14 -3.02 -28.38
CA GLY A 328 -0.80 -2.77 -26.98
C GLY A 328 -1.17 -1.39 -26.46
N ASN A 329 -1.90 -0.57 -27.23
CA ASN A 329 -2.49 0.67 -26.77
C ASN A 329 -4.00 0.46 -26.56
N PHE A 330 -4.44 0.68 -25.33
CA PHE A 330 -5.86 0.56 -24.96
C PHE A 330 -6.58 1.87 -25.23
N SER A 331 -7.73 1.82 -25.89
CA SER A 331 -8.60 2.99 -25.99
C SER A 331 -9.30 3.20 -24.66
N LEU A 332 -9.10 4.36 -24.07
CA LEU A 332 -9.70 4.75 -22.80
C LEU A 332 -10.65 5.90 -23.04
N GLU A 333 -11.86 5.77 -22.53
CA GLU A 333 -12.89 6.81 -22.59
C GLU A 333 -13.31 7.22 -21.18
N PRO A 334 -13.46 8.52 -20.89
CA PRO A 334 -13.96 8.99 -19.61
C PRO A 334 -15.27 8.29 -19.28
N TYR A 335 -15.37 7.78 -18.06
CA TYR A 335 -16.57 7.08 -17.61
C TYR A 335 -17.70 8.10 -17.40
N VAL A 336 -18.81 7.91 -18.10
CA VAL A 336 -20.06 8.67 -17.95
C VAL A 336 -21.15 7.65 -17.63
N LEU A 337 -21.87 7.89 -16.51
CA LEU A 337 -23.08 7.11 -16.13
C LEU A 337 -24.25 7.49 -17.01
#